data_466511e24914016603eee0b42e3ae907
#
_entry.id   466511e24914016603eee0b42e3ae907
#
_cell.length_a   1.000
_cell.length_b   1.000
_cell.length_c   1.000
_cell.angle_alpha   90.00
_cell.angle_beta   90.00
_cell.angle_gamma   90.00
#
_symmetry.space_group_name_H-M   'P 1'
#
loop_
_entity.id
_entity.type
_entity.pdbx_description
1 polymer ?
#
loop_
_entity_poly.entity_id
_entity_poly.type
_entity_poly.pdbx_seq_one_letter_code
_entity_poly.pdbx_strand_id
1 'polypeptide(L)'
;MAGRGNIIYAPTTAAELLVRMRFSVVSLANNHIFDLGKDGLISTIELLKKKSIQFTGAGLNIEEALRPAVVAKNGVTVAFIGGCTYDSKQVAHVPVATKDSFGIAPLEGDEILSQIRNCKRKYDYVVLLAHWGKEYTYFPLKSSISLSKSLIDAGADLIIGSHPHMVQPKVVIKGKDVFFSLGNGLFPDFLMNVPRPIWYPNPSEITLSSIPVTNDYPYPVTEPLLRKWPKDSRLGMLVTTVLSASTLRSDMEFIELGDDNSIRLRKGGCINMKLKAVGTFLRSSFYDEGLLVRRIRSVLGRIKRKLIN
;
A
#
# COMPACT_ATOMS: atom_id res chain seq x y z
N MET A 1 -2.53 -13.66 -23.38
CA MET A 1 -2.02 -12.64 -22.41
C MET A 1 -1.87 -11.25 -23.03
N ALA A 2 -2.42 -11.02 -24.20
CA ALA A 2 -2.43 -9.69 -24.82
C ALA A 2 -3.33 -8.73 -23.99
N GLY A 3 -2.87 -7.52 -23.71
CA GLY A 3 -3.63 -6.48 -23.04
C GLY A 3 -3.33 -6.24 -21.55
N ARG A 4 -2.50 -7.03 -20.88
CA ARG A 4 -2.05 -6.78 -19.51
C ARG A 4 -0.89 -5.79 -19.52
N GLY A 5 -0.94 -4.79 -18.63
CA GLY A 5 0.16 -3.85 -18.39
C GLY A 5 1.43 -4.53 -17.86
N ASN A 6 2.19 -3.83 -17.04
CA ASN A 6 3.37 -4.40 -16.38
C ASN A 6 2.96 -5.55 -15.46
N ILE A 7 3.71 -6.65 -15.53
CA ILE A 7 3.54 -7.80 -14.63
C ILE A 7 4.58 -7.69 -13.52
N ILE A 8 4.12 -7.61 -12.28
CA ILE A 8 4.99 -7.54 -11.10
C ILE A 8 4.88 -8.86 -10.34
N TYR A 9 6.01 -9.53 -10.15
CA TYR A 9 6.08 -10.74 -9.35
C TYR A 9 7.40 -10.82 -8.56
N ALA A 10 7.40 -11.61 -7.50
CA ALA A 10 8.59 -11.93 -6.74
C ALA A 10 8.85 -13.44 -6.81
N PRO A 11 10.12 -13.89 -6.80
CA PRO A 11 10.42 -15.31 -6.69
C PRO A 11 9.92 -15.87 -5.35
N THR A 12 9.61 -17.16 -5.31
CA THR A 12 9.10 -17.81 -4.09
C THR A 12 10.05 -17.70 -2.90
N THR A 13 11.36 -17.55 -3.15
CA THR A 13 12.38 -17.28 -2.14
C THR A 13 12.19 -15.96 -1.41
N ALA A 14 11.46 -14.98 -2.00
CA ALA A 14 11.14 -13.72 -1.32
C ALA A 14 10.31 -13.92 -0.05
N ALA A 15 9.55 -15.03 0.07
CA ALA A 15 8.83 -15.36 1.28
C ALA A 15 9.76 -15.62 2.49
N GLU A 16 11.00 -16.04 2.26
CA GLU A 16 11.99 -16.20 3.34
C GLU A 16 12.34 -14.85 3.99
N LEU A 17 12.31 -13.77 3.21
CA LEU A 17 12.52 -12.43 3.74
C LEU A 17 11.37 -12.05 4.70
N LEU A 18 10.11 -12.35 4.35
CA LEU A 18 8.96 -12.10 5.23
C LEU A 18 9.10 -12.86 6.55
N VAL A 19 9.54 -14.13 6.51
CA VAL A 19 9.79 -14.94 7.71
C VAL A 19 10.92 -14.34 8.55
N ARG A 20 12.05 -13.99 7.94
CA ARG A 20 13.19 -13.36 8.63
C ARG A 20 12.82 -12.03 9.27
N MET A 21 11.98 -11.25 8.63
CA MET A 21 11.45 -9.99 9.14
C MET A 21 10.28 -10.19 10.13
N ARG A 22 9.90 -11.44 10.41
CA ARG A 22 8.81 -11.82 11.35
C ARG A 22 7.46 -11.23 11.01
N PHE A 23 7.12 -11.16 9.72
CA PHE A 23 5.78 -10.77 9.31
C PHE A 23 4.76 -11.82 9.77
N SER A 24 3.75 -11.41 10.52
CA SER A 24 2.65 -12.26 10.97
C SER A 24 1.45 -12.19 10.03
N VAL A 25 1.24 -11.04 9.39
CA VAL A 25 0.09 -10.76 8.52
C VAL A 25 0.55 -9.99 7.29
N VAL A 26 0.00 -10.35 6.13
CA VAL A 26 0.14 -9.58 4.87
C VAL A 26 -1.22 -9.33 4.24
N SER A 27 -1.37 -8.20 3.54
CA SER A 27 -2.53 -7.93 2.69
C SER A 27 -2.24 -8.36 1.25
N LEU A 28 -3.15 -9.14 0.68
CA LEU A 28 -3.18 -9.51 -0.73
C LEU A 28 -4.10 -8.58 -1.56
N ALA A 29 -4.81 -7.66 -0.90
CA ALA A 29 -5.66 -6.69 -1.56
C ALA A 29 -4.81 -5.62 -2.26
N ASN A 30 -4.45 -5.84 -3.52
CA ASN A 30 -3.72 -4.88 -4.34
C ASN A 30 -3.99 -5.12 -5.84
N ASN A 31 -3.62 -4.14 -6.67
CA ASN A 31 -3.82 -4.17 -8.11
C ASN A 31 -2.88 -5.11 -8.87
N HIS A 32 -1.92 -5.78 -8.20
CA HIS A 32 -0.94 -6.68 -8.81
C HIS A 32 -1.10 -8.16 -8.42
N ILE A 33 -2.00 -8.48 -7.48
CA ILE A 33 -2.16 -9.86 -7.00
C ILE A 33 -2.57 -10.86 -8.10
N PHE A 34 -3.16 -10.34 -9.19
CA PHE A 34 -3.58 -11.12 -10.35
C PHE A 34 -2.69 -10.95 -11.58
N ASP A 35 -1.50 -10.38 -11.46
CA ASP A 35 -0.57 -10.22 -12.59
C ASP A 35 -0.20 -11.56 -13.22
N LEU A 36 -0.07 -12.61 -12.41
CA LEU A 36 0.10 -14.00 -12.85
C LEU A 36 -1.22 -14.79 -12.89
N GLY A 37 -2.38 -14.11 -12.84
CA GLY A 37 -3.69 -14.72 -12.89
C GLY A 37 -4.07 -15.50 -11.63
N LYS A 38 -5.07 -16.38 -11.75
CA LYS A 38 -5.58 -17.21 -10.66
C LYS A 38 -4.50 -18.12 -10.06
N ASP A 39 -3.65 -18.69 -10.90
CA ASP A 39 -2.60 -19.63 -10.46
C ASP A 39 -1.55 -18.89 -9.61
N GLY A 40 -1.24 -17.63 -9.96
CA GLY A 40 -0.38 -16.76 -9.16
C GLY A 40 -0.96 -16.49 -7.77
N LEU A 41 -2.27 -16.22 -7.67
CA LEU A 41 -2.94 -16.06 -6.38
C LEU A 41 -2.87 -17.36 -5.56
N ILE A 42 -3.22 -18.51 -6.15
CA ILE A 42 -3.19 -19.80 -5.46
C ILE A 42 -1.78 -20.10 -4.94
N SER A 43 -0.77 -19.98 -5.79
CA SER A 43 0.63 -20.19 -5.41
C SER A 43 1.08 -19.28 -4.28
N THR A 44 0.66 -18.00 -4.30
CA THR A 44 0.95 -17.03 -3.22
C THR A 44 0.29 -17.47 -1.91
N ILE A 45 -0.99 -17.86 -1.93
CA ILE A 45 -1.73 -18.32 -0.76
C ILE A 45 -1.09 -19.58 -0.16
N GLU A 46 -0.75 -20.56 -0.97
CA GLU A 46 -0.11 -21.80 -0.54
C GLU A 46 1.25 -21.54 0.10
N LEU A 47 2.04 -20.67 -0.50
CA LEU A 47 3.34 -20.28 0.02
C LEU A 47 3.22 -19.58 1.39
N LEU A 48 2.29 -18.65 1.56
CA LEU A 48 2.05 -17.96 2.83
C LEU A 48 1.58 -18.96 3.91
N LYS A 49 0.66 -19.87 3.57
CA LYS A 49 0.24 -20.95 4.48
C LYS A 49 1.41 -21.82 4.92
N LYS A 50 2.27 -22.24 3.97
CA LYS A 50 3.48 -23.04 4.25
C LYS A 50 4.45 -22.32 5.19
N LYS A 51 4.51 -20.98 5.14
CA LYS A 51 5.35 -20.14 6.00
C LYS A 51 4.66 -19.67 7.29
N SER A 52 3.44 -20.13 7.56
CA SER A 52 2.63 -19.71 8.72
C SER A 52 2.42 -18.18 8.79
N ILE A 53 2.37 -17.53 7.64
CA ILE A 53 2.05 -16.09 7.53
C ILE A 53 0.55 -15.98 7.21
N GLN A 54 -0.19 -15.25 8.05
CA GLN A 54 -1.60 -15.00 7.79
C GLN A 54 -1.76 -13.97 6.67
N PHE A 55 -2.88 -14.02 5.97
CA PHE A 55 -3.20 -13.08 4.89
C PHE A 55 -4.69 -12.75 4.88
N THR A 56 -5.01 -11.64 4.22
CA THR A 56 -6.36 -11.13 4.02
C THR A 56 -6.42 -10.34 2.70
N GLY A 57 -7.59 -10.08 2.18
CA GLY A 57 -7.77 -9.12 1.09
C GLY A 57 -7.87 -9.70 -0.32
N ALA A 58 -7.65 -11.01 -0.51
CA ALA A 58 -7.97 -11.73 -1.74
C ALA A 58 -8.24 -13.20 -1.44
N GLY A 59 -9.01 -13.87 -2.30
CA GLY A 59 -9.38 -15.27 -2.09
C GLY A 59 -10.05 -15.90 -3.31
N LEU A 60 -10.43 -17.16 -3.16
CA LEU A 60 -11.12 -17.92 -4.21
C LEU A 60 -12.61 -17.57 -4.30
N ASN A 61 -13.13 -16.89 -3.29
CA ASN A 61 -14.47 -16.31 -3.21
C ASN A 61 -14.48 -15.14 -2.24
N ILE A 62 -15.62 -14.44 -2.12
CA ILE A 62 -15.75 -13.24 -1.27
C ILE A 62 -15.54 -13.53 0.23
N GLU A 63 -15.96 -14.70 0.72
CA GLU A 63 -15.78 -15.09 2.12
C GLU A 63 -14.29 -15.25 2.45
N GLU A 64 -13.52 -15.87 1.54
CA GLU A 64 -12.07 -15.99 1.69
C GLU A 64 -11.37 -14.63 1.55
N ALA A 65 -11.77 -13.82 0.59
CA ALA A 65 -11.18 -12.51 0.35
C ALA A 65 -11.37 -11.56 1.54
N LEU A 66 -12.54 -11.59 2.19
CA LEU A 66 -12.88 -10.79 3.37
C LEU A 66 -12.49 -11.44 4.69
N ARG A 67 -11.93 -12.67 4.68
CA ARG A 67 -11.54 -13.37 5.91
C ARG A 67 -10.49 -12.52 6.65
N PRO A 68 -10.73 -12.18 7.94
CA PRO A 68 -9.75 -11.45 8.71
C PRO A 68 -8.54 -12.33 9.03
N ALA A 69 -7.35 -11.76 8.98
CA ALA A 69 -6.18 -12.32 9.65
C ALA A 69 -6.21 -11.88 11.12
N VAL A 70 -6.12 -12.82 12.05
CA VAL A 70 -6.29 -12.53 13.48
C VAL A 70 -5.00 -12.78 14.24
N VAL A 71 -4.53 -11.79 14.97
CA VAL A 71 -3.39 -11.91 15.88
C VAL A 71 -3.88 -11.74 17.32
N ALA A 72 -3.55 -12.71 18.17
CA ALA A 72 -3.83 -12.67 19.60
C ALA A 72 -2.50 -12.65 20.37
N LYS A 73 -2.31 -11.66 21.24
CA LYS A 73 -1.11 -11.55 22.07
C LYS A 73 -1.43 -10.81 23.38
N ASN A 74 -0.94 -11.33 24.50
CA ASN A 74 -1.10 -10.70 25.82
C ASN A 74 -2.57 -10.37 26.17
N GLY A 75 -3.50 -11.25 25.80
CA GLY A 75 -4.92 -11.04 26.07
C GLY A 75 -5.62 -10.03 25.14
N VAL A 76 -4.95 -9.49 24.14
CA VAL A 76 -5.52 -8.57 23.14
C VAL A 76 -5.63 -9.29 21.80
N THR A 77 -6.77 -9.14 21.14
CA THR A 77 -7.07 -9.71 19.83
C THR A 77 -7.23 -8.61 18.78
N VAL A 78 -6.55 -8.75 17.64
CA VAL A 78 -6.59 -7.80 16.54
C VAL A 78 -6.99 -8.51 15.25
N ALA A 79 -8.05 -8.04 14.62
CA ALA A 79 -8.49 -8.51 13.31
C ALA A 79 -7.99 -7.53 12.23
N PHE A 80 -7.23 -8.05 11.26
CA PHE A 80 -6.78 -7.32 10.09
C PHE A 80 -7.67 -7.68 8.91
N ILE A 81 -8.22 -6.68 8.22
CA ILE A 81 -9.04 -6.85 7.02
C ILE A 81 -8.39 -6.06 5.88
N GLY A 82 -8.02 -6.74 4.80
CA GLY A 82 -7.53 -6.12 3.58
C GLY A 82 -8.66 -5.76 2.62
N GLY A 83 -8.54 -4.65 1.91
CA GLY A 83 -9.46 -4.30 0.84
C GLY A 83 -8.81 -3.36 -0.18
N CYS A 84 -9.28 -3.40 -1.43
CA CYS A 84 -8.74 -2.65 -2.54
C CYS A 84 -9.85 -1.91 -3.29
N THR A 85 -9.58 -0.66 -3.72
CA THR A 85 -10.48 0.10 -4.59
C THR A 85 -10.16 -0.09 -6.09
N TYR A 86 -9.04 -0.74 -6.42
CA TYR A 86 -8.64 -1.02 -7.80
C TYR A 86 -9.20 -2.36 -8.25
N ASP A 87 -10.31 -2.32 -8.91
CA ASP A 87 -11.00 -3.47 -9.50
C ASP A 87 -10.86 -3.50 -11.03
N SER A 88 -11.57 -4.39 -11.70
CA SER A 88 -11.57 -4.55 -13.15
C SER A 88 -12.05 -3.34 -13.94
N LYS A 89 -12.63 -2.32 -13.27
CA LYS A 89 -13.00 -1.05 -13.92
C LYS A 89 -11.80 -0.14 -14.11
N GLN A 90 -10.83 -0.18 -13.19
CA GLN A 90 -9.59 0.58 -13.27
C GLN A 90 -8.44 -0.25 -13.85
N VAL A 91 -8.39 -1.54 -13.51
CA VAL A 91 -7.35 -2.46 -13.94
C VAL A 91 -7.99 -3.76 -14.44
N ALA A 92 -8.14 -3.88 -15.76
CA ALA A 92 -8.96 -4.90 -16.44
C ALA A 92 -8.71 -6.37 -16.01
N HIS A 93 -7.55 -6.69 -15.41
CA HIS A 93 -7.21 -8.05 -15.00
C HIS A 93 -7.35 -8.28 -13.47
N VAL A 94 -7.89 -7.31 -12.71
CA VAL A 94 -8.10 -7.44 -11.26
C VAL A 94 -9.58 -7.72 -10.98
N PRO A 95 -10.00 -8.98 -10.84
CA PRO A 95 -11.38 -9.32 -10.52
C PRO A 95 -11.71 -8.98 -9.06
N VAL A 96 -12.93 -8.54 -8.81
CA VAL A 96 -13.51 -8.48 -7.48
C VAL A 96 -14.06 -9.87 -7.13
N ALA A 97 -13.79 -10.35 -5.92
CA ALA A 97 -14.31 -11.62 -5.46
C ALA A 97 -15.84 -11.57 -5.35
N THR A 98 -16.49 -12.65 -5.75
CA THR A 98 -17.93 -12.88 -5.57
C THR A 98 -18.13 -14.16 -4.79
N LYS A 99 -19.38 -14.56 -4.55
CA LYS A 99 -19.69 -15.85 -3.91
C LYS A 99 -19.05 -17.03 -4.65
N ASP A 100 -19.04 -16.97 -5.98
CA ASP A 100 -18.66 -18.09 -6.85
C ASP A 100 -17.39 -17.82 -7.67
N SER A 101 -16.70 -16.69 -7.44
CA SER A 101 -15.50 -16.34 -8.17
C SER A 101 -14.41 -15.74 -7.29
N PHE A 102 -13.16 -16.06 -7.66
CA PHE A 102 -11.96 -15.51 -7.05
C PHE A 102 -11.82 -14.01 -7.34
N GLY A 103 -11.13 -13.32 -6.46
CA GLY A 103 -10.85 -11.89 -6.64
C GLY A 103 -10.25 -11.24 -5.41
N ILE A 104 -10.09 -9.92 -5.50
CA ILE A 104 -9.77 -9.06 -4.36
C ILE A 104 -11.01 -8.83 -3.50
N ALA A 105 -10.80 -8.55 -2.21
CA ALA A 105 -11.82 -7.97 -1.35
C ALA A 105 -12.05 -6.51 -1.77
N PRO A 106 -13.28 -6.12 -2.12
CA PRO A 106 -13.60 -4.72 -2.38
C PRO A 106 -13.47 -3.93 -1.08
N LEU A 107 -12.93 -2.71 -1.17
CA LEU A 107 -12.87 -1.80 -0.02
C LEU A 107 -14.16 -0.99 0.15
N GLU A 108 -15.03 -1.04 -0.83
CA GLU A 108 -16.33 -0.36 -0.88
C GLU A 108 -17.48 -1.39 -0.91
N GLY A 109 -18.65 -0.99 -0.46
CA GLY A 109 -19.85 -1.84 -0.47
C GLY A 109 -20.23 -2.40 0.90
N ASP A 110 -21.38 -3.08 0.94
CA ASP A 110 -21.97 -3.57 2.19
C ASP A 110 -21.23 -4.78 2.76
N GLU A 111 -20.58 -5.58 1.94
CA GLU A 111 -19.84 -6.77 2.35
C GLU A 111 -18.68 -6.41 3.30
N ILE A 112 -17.83 -5.45 2.92
CA ILE A 112 -16.71 -5.02 3.77
C ILE A 112 -17.21 -4.34 5.05
N LEU A 113 -18.25 -3.49 4.96
CA LEU A 113 -18.82 -2.82 6.12
C LEU A 113 -19.45 -3.82 7.10
N SER A 114 -20.12 -4.84 6.59
CA SER A 114 -20.69 -5.92 7.39
C SER A 114 -19.59 -6.75 8.06
N GLN A 115 -18.50 -7.04 7.33
CA GLN A 115 -17.38 -7.79 7.89
C GLN A 115 -16.66 -6.99 8.99
N ILE A 116 -16.47 -5.67 8.82
CA ILE A 116 -15.93 -4.81 9.87
C ILE A 116 -16.80 -4.87 11.13
N ARG A 117 -18.12 -4.70 10.99
CA ARG A 117 -19.06 -4.79 12.11
C ARG A 117 -19.01 -6.16 12.80
N ASN A 118 -18.91 -7.24 12.02
CA ASN A 118 -18.78 -8.60 12.55
C ASN A 118 -17.47 -8.77 13.34
N CYS A 119 -16.35 -8.29 12.81
CA CYS A 119 -15.06 -8.34 13.49
C CYS A 119 -15.07 -7.49 14.76
N LYS A 120 -15.68 -6.29 14.74
CA LYS A 120 -15.73 -5.41 15.90
C LYS A 120 -16.51 -5.99 17.08
N ARG A 121 -17.47 -6.89 16.82
CA ARG A 121 -18.19 -7.63 17.88
C ARG A 121 -17.37 -8.79 18.49
N LYS A 122 -16.34 -9.27 17.80
CA LYS A 122 -15.59 -10.48 18.18
C LYS A 122 -14.19 -10.22 18.69
N TYR A 123 -13.57 -9.09 18.28
CA TYR A 123 -12.17 -8.79 18.53
C TYR A 123 -12.04 -7.41 19.17
N ASP A 124 -10.99 -7.19 19.92
CA ASP A 124 -10.74 -5.93 20.63
C ASP A 124 -10.50 -4.80 19.64
N TYR A 125 -9.74 -5.07 18.60
CA TYR A 125 -9.40 -4.10 17.57
C TYR A 125 -9.60 -4.62 16.15
N VAL A 126 -10.04 -3.72 15.26
CA VAL A 126 -10.16 -3.95 13.81
C VAL A 126 -9.26 -2.97 13.08
N VAL A 127 -8.29 -3.50 12.35
CA VAL A 127 -7.34 -2.75 11.54
C VAL A 127 -7.62 -2.99 10.07
N LEU A 128 -7.86 -1.92 9.31
CA LEU A 128 -8.04 -1.98 7.86
C LEU A 128 -6.70 -1.77 7.16
N LEU A 129 -6.38 -2.66 6.23
CA LEU A 129 -5.25 -2.56 5.30
C LEU A 129 -5.82 -2.15 3.93
N ALA A 130 -5.83 -0.84 3.66
CA ALA A 130 -6.52 -0.25 2.52
C ALA A 130 -5.55 0.00 1.36
N HIS A 131 -5.84 -0.58 0.18
CA HIS A 131 -5.10 -0.32 -1.04
C HIS A 131 -5.93 0.61 -1.94
N TRP A 132 -5.59 1.90 -1.95
CA TRP A 132 -6.41 2.95 -2.51
C TRP A 132 -5.62 4.17 -2.97
N GLY A 133 -6.34 5.16 -3.53
CA GLY A 133 -5.78 6.47 -3.82
C GLY A 133 -5.22 6.59 -5.24
N LYS A 134 -4.36 7.56 -5.46
CA LYS A 134 -3.71 7.83 -6.74
C LYS A 134 -2.19 7.77 -6.58
N GLU A 135 -1.53 7.09 -7.50
CA GLU A 135 -0.07 7.00 -7.53
C GLU A 135 0.60 8.38 -7.63
N TYR A 136 1.76 8.49 -7.05
CA TYR A 136 2.68 9.64 -7.13
C TYR A 136 2.05 10.97 -6.67
N THR A 137 1.16 10.91 -5.67
CA THR A 137 0.58 12.09 -5.05
C THR A 137 0.76 12.10 -3.52
N TYR A 138 1.03 13.28 -2.95
CA TYR A 138 1.05 13.50 -1.50
C TYR A 138 -0.34 13.65 -0.87
N PHE A 139 -1.38 13.78 -1.69
CA PHE A 139 -2.73 14.09 -1.23
C PHE A 139 -3.63 12.88 -1.38
N PRO A 140 -4.28 12.45 -0.29
CA PRO A 140 -5.33 11.46 -0.38
C PRO A 140 -6.50 11.99 -1.22
N LEU A 141 -7.15 11.12 -1.97
CA LEU A 141 -8.34 11.47 -2.71
C LEU A 141 -9.51 11.80 -1.76
N LYS A 142 -10.42 12.69 -2.20
CA LYS A 142 -11.66 12.96 -1.45
C LYS A 142 -12.48 11.69 -1.24
N SER A 143 -12.54 10.81 -2.23
CA SER A 143 -13.17 9.49 -2.12
C SER A 143 -12.55 8.65 -0.99
N SER A 144 -11.22 8.59 -0.89
CA SER A 144 -10.55 7.86 0.20
C SER A 144 -10.84 8.45 1.58
N ILE A 145 -10.95 9.79 1.67
CA ILE A 145 -11.31 10.48 2.92
C ILE A 145 -12.77 10.17 3.30
N SER A 146 -13.67 10.19 2.32
CA SER A 146 -15.09 9.85 2.56
C SER A 146 -15.24 8.38 2.95
N LEU A 147 -14.57 7.49 2.23
CA LEU A 147 -14.59 6.05 2.49
C LEU A 147 -14.04 5.73 3.90
N SER A 148 -12.94 6.39 4.32
CA SER A 148 -12.39 6.17 5.66
C SER A 148 -13.39 6.51 6.77
N LYS A 149 -14.27 7.50 6.58
CA LYS A 149 -15.34 7.80 7.54
C LYS A 149 -16.33 6.64 7.66
N SER A 150 -16.77 6.09 6.54
CA SER A 150 -17.71 4.95 6.50
C SER A 150 -17.11 3.69 7.13
N LEU A 151 -15.81 3.42 6.86
CA LEU A 151 -15.10 2.28 7.44
C LEU A 151 -14.95 2.42 8.97
N ILE A 152 -14.65 3.64 9.47
CA ILE A 152 -14.59 3.94 10.89
C ILE A 152 -15.97 3.83 11.54
N ASP A 153 -17.02 4.32 10.87
CA ASP A 153 -18.39 4.21 11.36
C ASP A 153 -18.87 2.75 11.45
N ALA A 154 -18.34 1.88 10.60
CA ALA A 154 -18.58 0.44 10.67
C ALA A 154 -17.82 -0.23 11.83
N GLY A 155 -16.80 0.40 12.42
CA GLY A 155 -16.08 -0.12 13.58
C GLY A 155 -14.57 -0.30 13.40
N ALA A 156 -13.97 0.22 12.32
CA ALA A 156 -12.52 0.21 12.18
C ALA A 156 -11.85 1.09 13.24
N ASP A 157 -10.83 0.57 13.92
CA ASP A 157 -10.09 1.29 14.95
C ASP A 157 -8.84 1.98 14.41
N LEU A 158 -8.30 1.47 13.30
CA LEU A 158 -7.11 1.97 12.64
C LEU A 158 -7.21 1.68 11.14
N ILE A 159 -6.80 2.62 10.28
CA ILE A 159 -6.70 2.41 8.83
C ILE A 159 -5.26 2.67 8.39
N ILE A 160 -4.68 1.69 7.70
CA ILE A 160 -3.34 1.74 7.13
C ILE A 160 -3.47 1.65 5.61
N GLY A 161 -3.18 2.76 4.94
CA GLY A 161 -3.27 2.88 3.48
C GLY A 161 -1.97 2.55 2.76
N SER A 162 -2.11 2.11 1.52
CA SER A 162 -1.02 1.79 0.57
C SER A 162 -1.45 2.13 -0.86
N HIS A 163 -0.63 1.91 -1.85
CA HIS A 163 -0.77 2.13 -3.29
C HIS A 163 -0.16 3.44 -3.82
N PRO A 164 -0.30 4.63 -3.20
CA PRO A 164 0.21 5.86 -3.80
C PRO A 164 1.72 5.89 -4.07
N HIS A 165 2.50 4.94 -3.56
CA HIS A 165 3.98 4.93 -3.63
C HIS A 165 4.63 6.22 -3.11
N MET A 166 3.91 6.97 -2.31
CA MET A 166 4.30 8.20 -1.66
C MET A 166 3.74 8.22 -0.25
N VAL A 167 4.52 8.69 0.71
CA VAL A 167 4.01 8.90 2.06
C VAL A 167 2.95 9.99 2.04
N GLN A 168 1.76 9.67 2.52
CA GLN A 168 0.65 10.61 2.69
C GLN A 168 0.39 10.89 4.19
N PRO A 169 -0.29 11.99 4.54
CA PRO A 169 -0.46 12.38 5.94
C PRO A 169 -1.31 11.38 6.73
N LYS A 170 -1.01 11.30 8.03
CA LYS A 170 -1.91 10.77 9.03
C LYS A 170 -2.99 11.82 9.34
N VAL A 171 -4.25 11.40 9.38
CA VAL A 171 -5.38 12.23 9.80
C VAL A 171 -6.16 11.49 10.88
N VAL A 172 -6.62 12.22 11.88
CA VAL A 172 -7.52 11.67 12.91
C VAL A 172 -8.96 11.91 12.47
N ILE A 173 -9.75 10.85 12.32
CA ILE A 173 -11.17 10.90 11.97
C ILE A 173 -11.95 10.24 13.11
N LYS A 174 -12.85 10.97 13.75
CA LYS A 174 -13.65 10.48 14.90
C LYS A 174 -12.78 9.80 15.98
N GLY A 175 -11.61 10.39 16.26
CA GLY A 175 -10.67 9.87 17.27
C GLY A 175 -9.85 8.64 16.83
N LYS A 176 -9.98 8.18 15.56
CA LYS A 176 -9.23 7.06 15.02
C LYS A 176 -8.15 7.53 14.05
N ASP A 177 -6.98 6.91 14.12
CA ASP A 177 -5.86 7.19 13.21
C ASP A 177 -6.12 6.61 11.82
N VAL A 178 -5.94 7.43 10.79
CA VAL A 178 -5.96 7.03 9.38
C VAL A 178 -4.64 7.44 8.74
N PHE A 179 -3.82 6.49 8.41
CA PHE A 179 -2.62 6.67 7.61
C PHE A 179 -3.00 6.44 6.15
N PHE A 180 -3.09 7.50 5.34
CA PHE A 180 -3.58 7.36 3.96
C PHE A 180 -2.62 6.62 3.05
N SER A 181 -1.31 6.72 3.26
CA SER A 181 -0.31 5.87 2.61
C SER A 181 0.99 5.86 3.40
N LEU A 182 1.52 4.66 3.62
CA LEU A 182 2.84 4.48 4.21
C LEU A 182 3.99 4.71 3.21
N GLY A 183 3.70 4.96 1.93
CA GLY A 183 4.71 5.00 0.87
C GLY A 183 5.29 3.61 0.59
N ASN A 184 6.53 3.57 0.10
CA ASN A 184 7.24 2.33 -0.14
C ASN A 184 8.01 1.89 1.11
N GLY A 185 7.77 0.66 1.55
CA GLY A 185 8.61 0.02 2.55
C GLY A 185 9.89 -0.53 1.92
N LEU A 186 10.00 -1.85 1.80
CA LEU A 186 11.02 -2.51 1.00
C LEU A 186 10.48 -2.71 -0.43
N PHE A 187 10.77 -1.78 -1.31
CA PHE A 187 10.44 -1.89 -2.73
C PHE A 187 11.66 -1.40 -3.55
N PRO A 188 12.62 -2.31 -3.81
CA PRO A 188 13.88 -1.95 -4.46
C PRO A 188 13.67 -1.45 -5.90
N ASP A 189 14.70 -0.82 -6.45
CA ASP A 189 14.78 -0.58 -7.89
C ASP A 189 14.75 -1.93 -8.61
N PHE A 190 14.16 -2.00 -9.80
CA PHE A 190 13.94 -3.27 -10.48
C PHE A 190 14.22 -3.22 -11.97
N LEU A 191 14.60 -4.37 -12.51
CA LEU A 191 14.84 -4.56 -13.93
C LEU A 191 13.51 -4.80 -14.66
N MET A 192 13.22 -3.98 -15.67
CA MET A 192 12.17 -4.21 -16.65
C MET A 192 12.76 -4.93 -17.84
N ASN A 193 12.27 -6.13 -18.13
CA ASN A 193 12.76 -6.94 -19.25
C ASN A 193 11.75 -7.00 -20.40
N VAL A 194 12.22 -7.43 -21.59
CA VAL A 194 11.43 -7.50 -22.82
C VAL A 194 10.67 -8.82 -22.90
N PRO A 195 9.42 -8.80 -23.37
CA PRO A 195 8.50 -7.67 -23.57
C PRO A 195 7.82 -7.24 -22.27
N ARG A 196 7.94 -8.01 -21.27
CA ARG A 196 7.45 -7.96 -19.87
C ARG A 196 8.13 -9.12 -19.15
N PRO A 197 8.56 -9.19 -18.11
CA PRO A 197 8.18 -9.05 -16.75
C PRO A 197 9.07 -8.07 -15.99
N ILE A 198 8.64 -7.73 -14.81
CA ILE A 198 9.45 -7.00 -13.86
C ILE A 198 9.95 -8.01 -12.84
N TRP A 199 11.27 -8.12 -12.67
CA TRP A 199 11.85 -8.90 -11.59
C TRP A 199 13.00 -8.14 -10.93
N TYR A 200 13.32 -8.53 -9.72
CA TYR A 200 14.45 -7.95 -9.02
C TYR A 200 15.74 -8.57 -9.56
N PRO A 201 16.72 -7.75 -9.99
CA PRO A 201 17.97 -8.29 -10.50
C PRO A 201 18.70 -9.07 -9.42
N ASN A 202 19.20 -10.25 -9.78
CA ASN A 202 20.25 -10.87 -8.99
C ASN A 202 21.56 -10.11 -9.31
N PRO A 203 22.16 -9.41 -8.33
CA PRO A 203 23.37 -8.59 -8.58
C PRO A 203 24.53 -9.35 -9.20
N SER A 204 24.57 -10.69 -9.01
CA SER A 204 25.62 -11.56 -9.55
C SER A 204 25.44 -11.92 -11.03
N GLU A 205 24.25 -11.69 -11.61
CA GLU A 205 23.91 -12.16 -12.97
C GLU A 205 23.87 -11.04 -14.01
N ILE A 206 23.84 -9.76 -13.59
CA ILE A 206 23.65 -8.63 -14.50
C ILE A 206 24.68 -7.54 -14.23
N THR A 207 25.41 -7.13 -15.27
CA THR A 207 26.23 -5.93 -15.23
C THR A 207 25.34 -4.69 -15.36
N LEU A 208 24.82 -4.21 -14.23
CA LEU A 208 23.86 -3.10 -14.16
C LEU A 208 24.40 -1.79 -14.79
N SER A 209 25.70 -1.63 -14.90
CA SER A 209 26.35 -0.45 -15.49
C SER A 209 26.10 -0.26 -16.98
N SER A 210 25.70 -1.30 -17.70
CA SER A 210 25.39 -1.26 -19.14
C SER A 210 23.90 -1.11 -19.45
N ILE A 211 23.04 -1.14 -18.43
CA ILE A 211 21.58 -1.10 -18.64
C ILE A 211 21.11 0.36 -18.53
N PRO A 212 20.33 0.87 -19.51
CA PRO A 212 19.74 2.20 -19.42
C PRO A 212 18.84 2.36 -18.19
N VAL A 213 18.95 3.51 -17.54
CA VAL A 213 18.16 3.83 -16.33
C VAL A 213 16.96 4.70 -16.70
N THR A 214 15.79 4.39 -16.16
CA THR A 214 14.57 5.19 -16.30
C THR A 214 13.86 5.37 -14.95
N ASN A 215 13.09 6.46 -14.83
CA ASN A 215 12.11 6.64 -13.74
C ASN A 215 10.67 6.43 -14.21
N ASP A 216 10.48 6.18 -15.51
CA ASP A 216 9.19 5.99 -16.13
C ASP A 216 8.80 4.50 -16.25
N TYR A 217 7.57 4.24 -16.66
CA TYR A 217 7.09 2.94 -17.08
C TYR A 217 6.83 2.95 -18.58
N PRO A 218 7.87 2.82 -19.44
CA PRO A 218 7.67 2.74 -20.87
C PRO A 218 6.87 1.49 -21.23
N TYR A 219 6.00 1.61 -22.22
CA TYR A 219 5.25 0.47 -22.73
C TYR A 219 5.01 0.63 -24.24
N PRO A 220 5.39 -0.35 -25.07
CA PRO A 220 6.10 -1.59 -24.71
C PRO A 220 7.54 -1.34 -24.26
N VAL A 221 8.09 -2.25 -23.45
CA VAL A 221 9.53 -2.29 -23.15
C VAL A 221 10.23 -2.92 -24.33
N THR A 222 11.12 -2.17 -24.99
CA THR A 222 11.82 -2.64 -26.22
C THR A 222 13.22 -3.16 -25.95
N GLU A 223 13.80 -2.78 -24.81
CA GLU A 223 15.11 -3.22 -24.33
C GLU A 223 15.08 -3.34 -22.80
N PRO A 224 15.99 -4.10 -22.17
CA PRO A 224 16.08 -4.15 -20.71
C PRO A 224 16.38 -2.77 -20.13
N LEU A 225 15.61 -2.35 -19.11
CA LEU A 225 15.73 -1.05 -18.45
C LEU A 225 15.78 -1.22 -16.94
N LEU A 226 16.71 -0.53 -16.27
CA LEU A 226 16.68 -0.41 -14.81
C LEU A 226 15.76 0.73 -14.41
N ARG A 227 14.60 0.40 -13.85
CA ARG A 227 13.70 1.40 -13.31
C ARG A 227 14.09 1.77 -11.89
N LYS A 228 14.37 3.04 -11.67
CA LYS A 228 14.61 3.61 -10.33
C LYS A 228 13.39 4.35 -9.82
N TRP A 229 13.13 4.21 -8.53
CA TRP A 229 12.06 4.98 -7.89
C TRP A 229 12.38 6.48 -7.92
N PRO A 230 11.38 7.35 -8.23
CA PRO A 230 11.51 8.78 -8.01
C PRO A 230 11.89 9.09 -6.56
N LYS A 231 12.65 10.15 -6.33
CA LYS A 231 13.17 10.52 -5.00
C LYS A 231 12.09 10.50 -3.89
N ASP A 232 10.91 11.02 -4.17
CA ASP A 232 9.83 11.09 -3.18
C ASP A 232 9.18 9.73 -2.90
N SER A 233 9.24 8.80 -3.85
CA SER A 233 8.76 7.42 -3.69
C SER A 233 9.79 6.50 -3.01
N ARG A 234 11.01 6.97 -2.76
CA ARG A 234 12.00 6.26 -1.93
C ARG A 234 11.74 6.41 -0.43
N LEU A 235 10.77 7.24 -0.05
CA LEU A 235 10.36 7.41 1.34
C LEU A 235 9.26 6.43 1.70
N GLY A 236 9.41 5.83 2.89
CA GLY A 236 8.40 5.02 3.53
C GLY A 236 8.15 5.46 4.96
N MET A 237 7.10 4.94 5.56
CA MET A 237 6.70 5.17 6.94
C MET A 237 6.57 3.82 7.64
N LEU A 238 7.18 3.70 8.81
CA LEU A 238 6.91 2.63 9.77
C LEU A 238 5.95 3.15 10.81
N VAL A 239 4.90 2.40 11.09
CA VAL A 239 3.92 2.72 12.13
C VAL A 239 4.05 1.70 13.24
N THR A 240 4.41 2.17 14.42
CA THR A 240 4.42 1.37 15.64
C THR A 240 3.15 1.64 16.41
N THR A 241 2.35 0.60 16.67
CA THR A 241 1.08 0.73 17.39
C THR A 241 1.14 -0.05 18.69
N VAL A 242 0.90 0.66 19.80
CA VAL A 242 0.76 0.05 21.12
C VAL A 242 -0.72 -0.17 21.38
N LEU A 243 -1.06 -1.40 21.72
CA LEU A 243 -2.41 -1.87 22.01
C LEU A 243 -2.51 -2.42 23.43
N SER A 244 -3.56 -2.04 24.13
CA SER A 244 -3.97 -2.63 25.41
C SER A 244 -5.49 -2.81 25.39
N ALA A 245 -6.09 -3.32 26.45
CA ALA A 245 -7.55 -3.47 26.54
C ALA A 245 -8.33 -2.15 26.31
N SER A 246 -7.72 -0.99 26.56
CA SER A 246 -8.39 0.31 26.47
C SER A 246 -7.67 1.36 25.63
N THR A 247 -6.48 1.03 25.09
CA THR A 247 -5.63 2.03 24.43
C THR A 247 -5.15 1.52 23.08
N LEU A 248 -5.32 2.36 22.06
CA LEU A 248 -4.64 2.25 20.77
C LEU A 248 -3.88 3.56 20.54
N ARG A 249 -2.57 3.48 20.47
CA ARG A 249 -1.70 4.64 20.19
C ARG A 249 -0.72 4.28 19.10
N SER A 250 -0.62 5.10 18.08
CA SER A 250 0.30 4.91 16.95
C SER A 250 1.35 6.02 16.91
N ASP A 251 2.61 5.62 16.84
CA ASP A 251 3.76 6.48 16.54
C ASP A 251 4.31 6.14 15.14
N MET A 252 5.03 7.07 14.52
CA MET A 252 5.54 6.90 13.16
C MET A 252 7.00 7.32 13.04
N GLU A 253 7.74 6.54 12.29
CA GLU A 253 9.12 6.82 11.89
C GLU A 253 9.21 6.76 10.37
N PHE A 254 10.21 7.42 9.80
CA PHE A 254 10.43 7.40 8.35
C PHE A 254 11.63 6.55 8.00
N ILE A 255 11.51 5.86 6.88
CA ILE A 255 12.58 5.10 6.24
C ILE A 255 12.82 5.63 4.85
N GLU A 256 14.03 5.44 4.34
CA GLU A 256 14.41 5.80 2.98
C GLU A 256 15.14 4.64 2.32
N LEU A 257 14.74 4.35 1.10
CA LEU A 257 15.44 3.43 0.21
C LEU A 257 16.67 4.14 -0.37
N GLY A 258 17.87 3.65 -0.07
CA GLY A 258 19.12 4.12 -0.65
C GLY A 258 19.28 3.70 -2.11
N ASP A 259 20.26 4.30 -2.82
CA ASP A 259 20.60 3.92 -4.19
C ASP A 259 21.19 2.50 -4.32
N ASP A 260 21.65 1.96 -3.20
CA ASP A 260 22.10 0.58 -3.02
C ASP A 260 20.96 -0.40 -2.63
N ASN A 261 19.71 0.05 -2.72
CA ASN A 261 18.52 -0.66 -2.24
C ASN A 261 18.53 -1.02 -0.75
N SER A 262 19.42 -0.45 0.05
CA SER A 262 19.37 -0.56 1.50
C SER A 262 18.27 0.33 2.09
N ILE A 263 17.68 -0.08 3.21
CA ILE A 263 16.73 0.75 3.96
C ILE A 263 17.41 1.38 5.15
N ARG A 264 17.23 2.68 5.33
CA ARG A 264 17.79 3.46 6.44
C ARG A 264 16.72 4.26 7.15
N LEU A 265 16.84 4.38 8.46
CA LEU A 265 16.00 5.31 9.22
C LEU A 265 16.33 6.76 8.81
N ARG A 266 15.30 7.58 8.68
CA ARG A 266 15.44 8.98 8.29
C ARG A 266 14.82 9.91 9.33
N LYS A 267 15.54 10.95 9.74
CA LYS A 267 15.01 11.99 10.59
C LYS A 267 13.89 12.78 9.90
N GLY A 268 12.71 12.85 10.53
CA GLY A 268 11.46 13.30 9.93
C GLY A 268 11.24 14.82 9.78
N GLY A 269 12.20 15.69 10.11
CA GLY A 269 11.97 17.14 10.23
C GLY A 269 11.20 17.79 9.07
N CYS A 270 11.80 17.86 7.87
CA CYS A 270 11.15 18.45 6.67
C CYS A 270 9.93 17.66 6.19
N ILE A 271 9.95 16.32 6.32
CA ILE A 271 8.85 15.46 5.92
C ILE A 271 7.64 15.74 6.81
N ASN A 272 7.84 15.80 8.12
CA ASN A 272 6.79 16.12 9.09
C ASN A 272 6.14 17.49 8.81
N MET A 273 6.91 18.50 8.43
CA MET A 273 6.36 19.81 8.06
C MET A 273 5.49 19.73 6.81
N LYS A 274 5.94 19.03 5.78
CA LYS A 274 5.14 18.82 4.55
C LYS A 274 3.83 18.10 4.86
N LEU A 275 3.90 16.99 5.60
CA LEU A 275 2.72 16.19 5.95
C LEU A 275 1.76 16.95 6.87
N LYS A 276 2.28 17.76 7.83
CA LYS A 276 1.43 18.62 8.67
C LYS A 276 0.71 19.68 7.84
N ALA A 277 1.40 20.32 6.89
CA ALA A 277 0.80 21.32 6.00
C ALA A 277 -0.33 20.71 5.16
N VAL A 278 -0.10 19.52 4.58
CA VAL A 278 -1.14 18.78 3.85
C VAL A 278 -2.28 18.39 4.77
N GLY A 279 -2.00 17.83 5.96
CA GLY A 279 -3.02 17.43 6.92
C GLY A 279 -3.85 18.61 7.44
N THR A 280 -3.27 19.79 7.59
CA THR A 280 -4.01 21.03 7.96
C THR A 280 -4.93 21.44 6.83
N PHE A 281 -4.45 21.37 5.58
CA PHE A 281 -5.26 21.71 4.41
C PHE A 281 -6.43 20.75 4.20
N LEU A 282 -6.24 19.45 4.40
CA LEU A 282 -7.30 18.44 4.30
C LEU A 282 -8.43 18.66 5.31
N ARG A 283 -8.15 19.32 6.43
CA ARG A 283 -9.17 19.70 7.44
C ARG A 283 -9.89 20.99 7.10
N SER A 284 -9.42 21.76 6.13
CA SER A 284 -10.09 22.98 5.68
C SER A 284 -11.26 22.66 4.77
N SER A 285 -12.33 23.48 4.83
CA SER A 285 -13.50 23.38 3.95
C SER A 285 -13.20 23.70 2.47
N PHE A 286 -11.97 24.10 2.16
CA PHE A 286 -11.50 24.49 0.84
C PHE A 286 -10.75 23.37 0.09
N TYR A 287 -10.80 22.13 0.59
CA TYR A 287 -10.16 21.03 -0.11
C TYR A 287 -10.84 20.76 -1.47
N ASP A 288 -10.24 21.24 -2.54
CA ASP A 288 -10.58 20.98 -3.92
C ASP A 288 -9.36 20.38 -4.64
N GLU A 289 -9.52 19.17 -5.19
CA GLU A 289 -8.43 18.43 -5.84
C GLU A 289 -7.85 19.18 -7.05
N GLY A 290 -8.69 19.92 -7.80
CA GLY A 290 -8.27 20.67 -8.99
C GLY A 290 -7.52 21.97 -8.67
N LEU A 291 -7.98 22.72 -7.67
CA LEU A 291 -7.34 23.97 -7.23
C LEU A 291 -6.01 23.70 -6.51
N LEU A 292 -5.93 22.59 -5.81
CA LEU A 292 -4.77 22.20 -5.02
C LEU A 292 -3.56 21.92 -5.88
N VAL A 293 -3.70 21.14 -6.94
CA VAL A 293 -2.59 20.81 -7.86
C VAL A 293 -2.00 22.10 -8.45
N ARG A 294 -2.82 23.11 -8.77
CA ARG A 294 -2.34 24.41 -9.28
C ARG A 294 -1.61 25.23 -8.21
N ARG A 295 -2.13 25.31 -6.97
CA ARG A 295 -1.50 26.08 -5.88
C ARG A 295 -0.20 25.47 -5.38
N ILE A 296 -0.10 24.15 -5.31
CA ILE A 296 1.13 23.48 -4.85
C ILE A 296 2.25 23.59 -5.88
N ARG A 297 1.97 23.42 -7.17
CA ARG A 297 2.99 23.74 -8.20
C ARG A 297 3.55 25.15 -8.03
N SER A 298 2.71 26.11 -7.66
CA SER A 298 3.09 27.48 -7.39
C SER A 298 3.89 27.65 -6.08
N VAL A 299 3.55 26.96 -5.01
CA VAL A 299 4.25 27.03 -3.71
C VAL A 299 5.57 26.27 -3.75
N LEU A 300 5.60 25.07 -4.31
CA LEU A 300 6.84 24.30 -4.50
C LEU A 300 7.79 25.01 -5.46
N GLY A 301 7.28 25.66 -6.50
CA GLY A 301 8.07 26.51 -7.40
C GLY A 301 8.65 27.76 -6.71
N ARG A 302 7.98 28.30 -5.70
CA ARG A 302 8.50 29.42 -4.88
C ARG A 302 9.54 28.97 -3.86
N ILE A 303 9.35 27.82 -3.23
CA ILE A 303 10.31 27.23 -2.29
C ILE A 303 11.58 26.81 -3.04
N LYS A 304 11.46 26.23 -4.24
CA LYS A 304 12.61 25.85 -5.06
C LYS A 304 13.43 27.10 -5.48
N ARG A 305 12.78 28.22 -5.77
CA ARG A 305 13.45 29.50 -6.08
C ARG A 305 14.13 30.16 -4.88
N LYS A 306 13.64 29.94 -3.65
CA LYS A 306 14.26 30.48 -2.42
C LYS A 306 15.42 29.62 -1.88
N LEU A 307 15.58 28.39 -2.36
CA LEU A 307 16.69 27.50 -1.94
C LEU A 307 17.83 27.45 -2.96
N ILE A 308 17.69 28.16 -4.10
CA ILE A 308 18.69 28.25 -5.17
C ILE A 308 19.31 29.66 -5.23
N ASN A 309 18.74 30.63 -4.54
CA ASN A 309 19.29 31.93 -4.23
C ASN A 309 19.68 32.00 -2.73
#